data_ff2e8ba5cf7d287be3b280fe50dd8c8d
#
_entry.id   ff2e8ba5cf7d287be3b280fe50dd8c8d
#
_cell.length_a   1.000
_cell.length_b   1.000
_cell.length_c   1.000
_cell.angle_alpha   90.00
_cell.angle_beta   90.00
_cell.angle_gamma   90.00
#
_symmetry.space_group_name_H-M   'P 1'
#
loop_
_entity.id
_entity.type
_entity.pdbx_description
1 polymer ?
#
loop_
_entity_poly.entity_id
_entity_poly.type
_entity_poly.pdbx_seq_one_letter_code
_entity_poly.pdbx_strand_id
1 'polypeptide(L)'
;LAGLPGRYNSYVGIQKEQKDSIDMLVLGDSESMTSISPMELWKSVGITSYICGQSGQRISESYYMLKHALDYQSPQVVLLETNMLSRYTNTPDSLRSSISDTAMYYFPVLQYHNLWKNIVNDQIPEGWQSYKGFAIRPGVAPYSKGSYMKKTKKEKEIPQINLWYLDKIRKLC
;
A
#
# COMPACT_ATOMS: atom_id res chain seq x y z
N LEU A 1 3.57 14.06 13.42
CA LEU A 1 2.91 12.78 13.03
C LEU A 1 3.91 11.74 12.51
N ALA A 2 5.20 12.10 12.42
CA ALA A 2 6.29 11.20 12.08
C ALA A 2 6.52 10.25 13.26
N GLY A 3 6.50 8.97 13.01
CA GLY A 3 6.79 7.97 14.04
C GLY A 3 5.61 7.14 14.50
N LEU A 4 4.41 7.38 13.99
CA LEU A 4 3.26 6.54 14.35
C LEU A 4 3.26 5.27 13.49
N PRO A 5 3.44 4.09 14.09
CA PRO A 5 3.24 2.84 13.37
C PRO A 5 1.76 2.74 13.03
N GLY A 6 1.44 2.60 11.77
CA GLY A 6 0.04 2.50 11.40
C GLY A 6 -0.19 2.25 9.93
N ARG A 7 -1.44 1.95 9.66
CA ARG A 7 -1.95 1.63 8.34
C ARG A 7 -1.72 2.74 7.30
N TYR A 8 -1.54 3.99 7.74
CA TYR A 8 -1.47 5.16 6.84
C TYR A 8 -0.06 5.78 6.74
N ASN A 9 0.98 5.06 7.13
CA ASN A 9 2.35 5.58 7.10
C ASN A 9 2.81 5.98 5.69
N SER A 10 2.36 5.27 4.66
CA SER A 10 2.70 5.59 3.27
C SER A 10 2.13 6.94 2.83
N TYR A 11 0.96 7.35 3.34
CA TYR A 11 0.39 8.67 3.05
C TYR A 11 1.26 9.80 3.61
N VAL A 12 1.74 9.64 4.83
CA VAL A 12 2.62 10.64 5.46
C VAL A 12 4.03 10.58 4.86
N GLY A 13 4.50 9.38 4.57
CA GLY A 13 5.84 9.16 4.04
C GLY A 13 6.06 9.78 2.66
N ILE A 14 5.12 9.60 1.75
CA ILE A 14 5.22 10.15 0.39
C ILE A 14 5.22 11.68 0.36
N GLN A 15 4.52 12.33 1.31
CA GLN A 15 4.51 13.78 1.45
C GLN A 15 5.88 14.36 1.87
N LYS A 16 6.71 13.56 2.53
CA LYS A 16 8.04 13.98 3.00
C LYS A 16 9.13 13.82 1.96
N GLU A 17 8.84 13.08 0.90
CA GLU A 17 9.76 12.96 -0.22
C GLU A 17 9.85 14.29 -0.97
N GLN A 18 11.01 14.55 -1.57
CA GLN A 18 11.15 15.71 -2.45
C GLN A 18 10.08 15.62 -3.55
N LYS A 19 9.43 16.73 -3.84
CA LYS A 19 8.41 16.80 -4.87
C LYS A 19 8.97 16.32 -6.23
N ASP A 20 8.18 15.51 -6.93
CA ASP A 20 8.50 14.99 -8.27
C ASP A 20 9.86 14.27 -8.36
N SER A 21 10.28 13.58 -7.27
CA SER A 21 11.55 12.86 -7.20
C SER A 21 11.42 11.34 -7.30
N ILE A 22 10.21 10.83 -7.43
CA ILE A 22 9.93 9.39 -7.49
C ILE A 22 9.56 9.00 -8.91
N ASP A 23 10.38 8.13 -9.54
CA ASP A 23 10.14 7.63 -10.90
C ASP A 23 9.09 6.52 -10.92
N MET A 24 9.05 5.67 -9.87
CA MET A 24 8.16 4.54 -9.80
C MET A 24 7.43 4.47 -8.45
N LEU A 25 6.10 4.35 -8.52
CA LEU A 25 5.26 4.01 -7.36
C LEU A 25 4.89 2.53 -7.39
N VAL A 26 4.97 1.88 -6.23
CA VAL A 26 4.51 0.50 -6.05
C VAL A 26 3.29 0.52 -5.16
N LEU A 27 2.15 0.06 -5.68
CA LEU A 27 0.89 -0.08 -4.94
C LEU A 27 0.67 -1.54 -4.61
N GLY A 28 0.59 -1.87 -3.34
CA GLY A 28 0.43 -3.26 -2.94
C GLY A 28 0.22 -3.46 -1.44
N ASP A 29 0.24 -4.70 -1.04
CA ASP A 29 0.08 -5.08 0.36
C ASP A 29 1.42 -5.39 1.05
N SER A 30 1.39 -6.19 2.10
CA SER A 30 2.59 -6.57 2.85
C SER A 30 3.60 -7.38 2.03
N GLU A 31 3.19 -8.01 0.94
CA GLU A 31 4.10 -8.74 0.06
C GLU A 31 4.96 -7.78 -0.76
N SER A 32 4.36 -6.75 -1.35
CA SER A 32 5.13 -5.71 -2.05
C SER A 32 6.07 -4.94 -1.12
N MET A 33 5.65 -4.68 0.13
CA MET A 33 6.50 -4.01 1.12
C MET A 33 7.78 -4.78 1.46
N THR A 34 7.80 -6.09 1.25
CA THR A 34 8.94 -6.96 1.60
C THR A 34 9.67 -7.54 0.39
N SER A 35 9.09 -7.46 -0.81
CA SER A 35 9.63 -8.08 -2.01
C SER A 35 10.41 -7.12 -2.91
N ILE A 36 10.05 -5.85 -2.91
CA ILE A 36 10.66 -4.84 -3.79
C ILE A 36 11.43 -3.85 -2.95
N SER A 37 12.76 -3.86 -3.06
CA SER A 37 13.62 -2.93 -2.34
C SER A 37 13.90 -1.67 -3.18
N PRO A 38 13.41 -0.49 -2.77
CA PRO A 38 13.73 0.76 -3.45
C PRO A 38 15.23 1.06 -3.49
N MET A 39 15.96 0.68 -2.45
CA MET A 39 17.40 0.90 -2.38
C MET A 39 18.17 0.05 -3.39
N GLU A 40 17.75 -1.20 -3.60
CA GLU A 40 18.38 -2.08 -4.62
C GLU A 40 18.03 -1.64 -6.04
N LEU A 41 16.80 -1.16 -6.27
CA LEU A 41 16.42 -0.58 -7.57
C LEU A 41 17.28 0.65 -7.89
N TRP A 42 17.42 1.55 -6.93
CA TRP A 42 18.29 2.71 -7.10
C TRP A 42 19.74 2.32 -7.39
N LYS A 43 20.29 1.40 -6.60
CA LYS A 43 21.68 0.94 -6.75
C LYS A 43 21.92 0.24 -8.09
N SER A 44 20.96 -0.57 -8.56
CA SER A 44 21.13 -1.42 -9.73
C SER A 44 20.86 -0.70 -11.04
N VAL A 45 19.85 0.16 -11.07
CA VAL A 45 19.34 0.76 -12.32
C VAL A 45 19.06 2.26 -12.22
N GLY A 46 19.31 2.88 -11.08
CA GLY A 46 19.13 4.32 -10.88
C GLY A 46 17.66 4.78 -10.80
N ILE A 47 16.70 3.86 -10.64
CA ILE A 47 15.27 4.19 -10.56
C ILE A 47 14.93 4.56 -9.12
N THR A 48 14.42 5.76 -8.91
CA THR A 48 13.84 6.17 -7.62
C THR A 48 12.45 5.58 -7.48
N SER A 49 12.20 4.89 -6.38
CA SER A 49 10.90 4.26 -6.16
C SER A 49 10.39 4.43 -4.74
N TYR A 50 9.07 4.36 -4.58
CA TYR A 50 8.41 4.41 -3.28
C TYR A 50 7.30 3.35 -3.21
N ILE A 51 7.23 2.61 -2.10
CA ILE A 51 6.20 1.60 -1.88
C ILE A 51 5.05 2.23 -1.11
N CYS A 52 3.96 2.44 -1.81
CA CYS A 52 2.69 2.89 -1.28
C CYS A 52 1.86 1.69 -0.84
N GLY A 53 2.36 0.99 0.18
CA GLY A 53 1.80 -0.27 0.65
C GLY A 53 1.42 -0.25 2.12
N GLN A 54 0.52 -1.16 2.49
CA GLN A 54 0.16 -1.46 3.87
C GLN A 54 -0.38 -2.89 4.00
N SER A 55 -0.27 -3.48 5.19
CA SER A 55 -0.75 -4.84 5.43
C SER A 55 -2.22 -4.99 5.07
N GLY A 56 -2.52 -5.96 4.20
CA GLY A 56 -3.90 -6.25 3.78
C GLY A 56 -4.54 -5.16 2.94
N GLN A 57 -3.77 -4.37 2.20
CA GLN A 57 -4.28 -3.30 1.34
C GLN A 57 -5.29 -3.81 0.33
N ARG A 58 -6.37 -3.06 0.14
CA ARG A 58 -7.42 -3.29 -0.85
C ARG A 58 -7.18 -2.45 -2.09
N ILE A 59 -7.78 -2.84 -3.20
CA ILE A 59 -7.67 -2.06 -4.46
C ILE A 59 -8.28 -0.64 -4.32
N SER A 60 -9.34 -0.49 -3.53
CA SER A 60 -9.92 0.82 -3.21
C SER A 60 -8.94 1.72 -2.45
N GLU A 61 -8.23 1.16 -1.47
CA GLU A 61 -7.19 1.88 -0.74
C GLU A 61 -6.02 2.27 -1.65
N SER A 62 -5.62 1.36 -2.56
CA SER A 62 -4.57 1.64 -3.56
C SER A 62 -4.96 2.78 -4.49
N TYR A 63 -6.23 2.84 -4.91
CA TYR A 63 -6.73 3.97 -5.71
C TYR A 63 -6.58 5.30 -4.97
N TYR A 64 -7.01 5.37 -3.71
CA TYR A 64 -6.91 6.62 -2.93
C TYR A 64 -5.46 6.94 -2.57
N MET A 65 -4.64 5.92 -2.33
CA MET A 65 -3.20 6.12 -2.10
C MET A 65 -2.50 6.69 -3.34
N LEU A 66 -2.81 6.15 -4.53
CA LEU A 66 -2.29 6.68 -5.79
C LEU A 66 -2.74 8.13 -5.98
N LYS A 67 -4.04 8.40 -5.83
CA LYS A 67 -4.58 9.75 -5.97
C LYS A 67 -3.87 10.75 -5.05
N HIS A 68 -3.63 10.35 -3.81
CA HIS A 68 -2.89 11.17 -2.85
C HIS A 68 -1.41 11.33 -3.25
N ALA A 69 -0.76 10.27 -3.69
CA ALA A 69 0.64 10.33 -4.09
C ALA A 69 0.87 11.25 -5.30
N LEU A 70 -0.07 11.29 -6.24
CA LEU A 70 -0.02 12.16 -7.42
C LEU A 70 -0.17 13.65 -7.09
N ASP A 71 -0.63 14.02 -5.90
CA ASP A 71 -0.60 15.41 -5.43
C ASP A 71 0.84 15.89 -5.12
N TYR A 72 1.77 14.97 -4.92
CA TYR A 72 3.16 15.25 -4.52
C TYR A 72 4.22 14.74 -5.49
N GLN A 73 3.88 13.76 -6.32
CA GLN A 73 4.81 13.06 -7.19
C GLN A 73 4.23 12.87 -8.59
N SER A 74 5.11 12.87 -9.60
CA SER A 74 4.76 12.63 -11.01
C SER A 74 5.50 11.39 -11.54
N PRO A 75 5.15 10.18 -11.07
CA PRO A 75 5.87 8.96 -11.42
C PRO A 75 5.69 8.61 -12.89
N GLN A 76 6.74 8.04 -13.51
CA GLN A 76 6.66 7.52 -14.88
C GLN A 76 6.02 6.13 -14.93
N VAL A 77 6.11 5.39 -13.82
CA VAL A 77 5.60 4.01 -13.73
C VAL A 77 4.83 3.81 -12.43
N VAL A 78 3.68 3.17 -12.54
CA VAL A 78 2.92 2.67 -11.40
C VAL A 78 2.85 1.14 -11.48
N LEU A 79 3.50 0.48 -10.53
CA LEU A 79 3.45 -0.98 -10.40
C LEU A 79 2.33 -1.35 -9.42
N LEU A 80 1.36 -2.12 -9.90
CA LEU A 80 0.22 -2.56 -9.09
C LEU A 80 0.32 -4.06 -8.79
N GLU A 81 0.32 -4.41 -7.51
CA GLU A 81 0.17 -5.80 -7.09
C GLU A 81 -1.27 -6.28 -7.32
N THR A 82 -1.42 -7.40 -8.00
CA THR A 82 -2.74 -7.91 -8.42
C THR A 82 -3.44 -8.81 -7.40
N ASN A 83 -2.75 -9.27 -6.35
CA ASN A 83 -3.34 -10.14 -5.33
C ASN A 83 -4.55 -9.49 -4.64
N MET A 84 -4.52 -8.18 -4.48
CA MET A 84 -5.62 -7.42 -3.89
C MET A 84 -6.92 -7.44 -4.72
N LEU A 85 -6.86 -7.77 -6.01
CA LEU A 85 -8.04 -7.86 -6.87
C LEU A 85 -8.98 -8.99 -6.43
N SER A 86 -8.44 -10.08 -5.91
CA SER A 86 -9.20 -11.26 -5.48
C SER A 86 -9.32 -11.39 -3.95
N ARG A 87 -8.95 -10.37 -3.20
CA ARG A 87 -8.88 -10.44 -1.73
C ARG A 87 -10.25 -10.58 -1.08
N TYR A 88 -11.26 -9.92 -1.61
CA TYR A 88 -12.65 -10.02 -1.17
C TYR A 88 -13.49 -10.52 -2.33
N THR A 89 -13.80 -11.80 -2.31
CA THR A 89 -14.63 -12.44 -3.36
C THR A 89 -16.12 -12.21 -3.15
N ASN A 90 -16.51 -11.72 -1.98
CA ASN A 90 -17.89 -11.45 -1.60
C ASN A 90 -18.23 -9.98 -1.91
N THR A 91 -19.19 -9.75 -2.79
CA THR A 91 -19.61 -8.41 -3.24
C THR A 91 -20.07 -7.48 -2.11
N PRO A 92 -20.89 -7.91 -1.11
CA PRO A 92 -21.29 -7.04 0.00
C PRO A 92 -20.11 -6.54 0.84
N ASP A 93 -19.15 -7.39 1.13
CA ASP A 93 -17.99 -7.01 1.95
C ASP A 93 -17.05 -6.08 1.19
N SER A 94 -16.86 -6.32 -0.11
CA SER A 94 -16.10 -5.44 -0.98
C SER A 94 -16.72 -4.05 -1.07
N LEU A 95 -18.04 -3.97 -1.22
CA LEU A 95 -18.76 -2.70 -1.27
C LEU A 95 -18.68 -1.93 0.05
N ARG A 96 -18.91 -2.61 1.18
CA ARG A 96 -18.80 -2.01 2.52
C ARG A 96 -17.41 -1.46 2.79
N SER A 97 -16.39 -2.23 2.44
CA SER A 97 -14.98 -1.81 2.59
C SER A 97 -14.67 -0.61 1.72
N SER A 98 -15.15 -0.59 0.50
CA SER A 98 -15.00 0.49 -0.47
C SER A 98 -15.61 1.82 0.01
N ILE A 99 -16.81 1.76 0.61
CA ILE A 99 -17.46 2.91 1.23
C ILE A 99 -16.63 3.43 2.40
N SER A 100 -16.14 2.52 3.25
CA SER A 100 -15.27 2.87 4.38
C SER A 100 -13.99 3.55 3.91
N ASP A 101 -13.31 3.01 2.89
CA ASP A 101 -12.07 3.57 2.35
C ASP A 101 -12.29 4.96 1.74
N THR A 102 -13.43 5.12 1.05
CA THR A 102 -13.84 6.43 0.51
C THR A 102 -14.07 7.44 1.62
N ALA A 103 -14.79 7.05 2.67
CA ALA A 103 -15.05 7.93 3.82
C ALA A 103 -13.74 8.32 4.51
N MET A 104 -12.83 7.38 4.72
CA MET A 104 -11.53 7.63 5.34
C MET A 104 -10.66 8.59 4.51
N TYR A 105 -10.71 8.50 3.18
CA TYR A 105 -9.97 9.41 2.31
C TYR A 105 -10.50 10.85 2.38
N TYR A 106 -11.80 11.04 2.28
CA TYR A 106 -12.40 12.38 2.28
C TYR A 106 -12.54 13.00 3.68
N PHE A 107 -12.51 12.16 4.72
CA PHE A 107 -12.56 12.61 6.11
C PHE A 107 -11.33 12.11 6.87
N PRO A 108 -10.16 12.79 6.72
CA PRO A 108 -8.90 12.37 7.34
C PRO A 108 -8.97 12.19 8.86
N VAL A 109 -9.89 12.90 9.52
CA VAL A 109 -10.12 12.73 10.97
C VAL A 109 -10.51 11.29 11.32
N LEU A 110 -11.17 10.56 10.42
CA LEU A 110 -11.53 9.16 10.61
C LEU A 110 -10.31 8.24 10.54
N GLN A 111 -9.32 8.58 9.70
CA GLN A 111 -8.05 7.83 9.63
C GLN A 111 -7.25 7.95 10.93
N TYR A 112 -7.31 9.13 11.55
CA TYR A 112 -6.49 9.48 12.68
C TYR A 112 -7.24 9.50 14.02
N HIS A 113 -8.49 9.00 14.06
CA HIS A 113 -9.31 9.06 15.26
C HIS A 113 -8.69 8.30 16.47
N ASN A 114 -7.80 7.33 16.24
CA ASN A 114 -7.07 6.65 17.30
C ASN A 114 -5.79 7.38 17.74
N LEU A 115 -5.34 8.42 17.02
CA LEU A 115 -4.11 9.14 17.37
C LEU A 115 -4.21 9.84 18.71
N TRP A 116 -5.36 10.46 18.98
CA TRP A 116 -5.57 11.12 20.26
C TRP A 116 -5.43 10.17 21.45
N LYS A 117 -5.81 8.89 21.29
CA LYS A 117 -5.63 7.85 22.31
C LYS A 117 -4.15 7.57 22.57
N ASN A 118 -3.34 7.54 21.52
CA ASN A 118 -1.88 7.34 21.64
C ASN A 118 -1.19 8.56 22.24
N ILE A 119 -1.67 9.76 21.89
CA ILE A 119 -1.16 11.03 22.48
C ILE A 119 -1.47 11.10 23.97
N VAL A 120 -2.69 10.71 24.36
CA VAL A 120 -3.11 10.72 25.79
C VAL A 120 -2.36 9.65 26.60
N ASN A 121 -1.98 8.53 25.98
CA ASN A 121 -1.29 7.43 26.64
C ASN A 121 0.25 7.51 26.56
N ASP A 122 0.81 8.62 26.07
CA ASP A 122 2.28 8.81 25.90
C ASP A 122 3.00 7.71 25.10
N GLN A 123 2.25 6.97 24.27
CA GLN A 123 2.76 5.89 23.45
C GLN A 123 3.07 6.38 22.03
N ILE A 124 3.99 7.34 21.90
CA ILE A 124 4.55 7.69 20.60
C ILE A 124 5.75 6.78 20.37
N PRO A 125 5.70 5.85 19.42
CA PRO A 125 6.83 4.98 19.13
C PRO A 125 8.01 5.82 18.63
N GLU A 126 9.14 5.73 19.31
CA GLU A 126 10.39 6.31 18.83
C GLU A 126 10.85 5.60 17.55
N GLY A 127 11.20 6.38 16.54
CA GLY A 127 12.12 5.93 15.49
C GLY A 127 11.57 5.03 14.41
N TRP A 128 10.40 5.31 13.82
CA TRP A 128 10.05 4.66 12.57
C TRP A 128 10.94 5.18 11.42
N GLN A 129 11.85 4.32 10.94
CA GLN A 129 12.66 4.63 9.76
C GLN A 129 11.89 4.23 8.51
N SER A 130 11.59 5.20 7.67
CA SER A 130 11.03 4.95 6.35
C SER A 130 12.14 4.59 5.38
N TYR A 131 12.17 3.32 4.95
CA TYR A 131 12.99 2.87 3.82
C TYR A 131 12.22 3.01 2.50
N LYS A 132 11.65 4.18 2.23
CA LYS A 132 10.79 4.41 1.06
C LYS A 132 9.58 3.44 1.02
N GLY A 133 8.97 3.17 2.16
CA GLY A 133 7.87 2.22 2.31
C GLY A 133 8.28 0.74 2.38
N PHE A 134 9.57 0.42 2.24
CA PHE A 134 10.06 -0.95 2.38
C PHE A 134 10.13 -1.39 3.83
N ALA A 135 9.69 -2.61 4.11
CA ALA A 135 9.72 -3.21 5.44
C ALA A 135 10.83 -4.25 5.54
N ILE A 136 11.86 -3.95 6.32
CA ILE A 136 12.92 -4.92 6.63
C ILE A 136 12.37 -5.92 7.64
N ARG A 137 12.37 -7.19 7.27
CA ARG A 137 12.02 -8.30 8.18
C ARG A 137 13.28 -9.12 8.47
N PRO A 138 13.87 -9.02 9.66
CA PRO A 138 15.06 -9.78 10.04
C PRO A 138 14.65 -11.21 10.43
N GLY A 139 14.38 -12.07 9.52
CA GLY A 139 14.05 -13.45 9.82
C GLY A 139 13.97 -14.28 8.56
N VAL A 140 14.74 -15.34 8.49
CA VAL A 140 14.65 -16.33 7.43
C VAL A 140 13.96 -17.56 8.00
N ALA A 141 12.74 -17.83 7.53
CA ALA A 141 12.07 -19.09 7.78
C ALA A 141 12.11 -19.92 6.49
N PRO A 142 12.87 -21.02 6.45
CA PRO A 142 12.88 -21.88 5.27
C PRO A 142 11.49 -22.45 5.03
N TYR A 143 11.07 -22.44 3.76
CA TYR A 143 9.78 -22.99 3.38
C TYR A 143 9.79 -24.53 3.53
N SER A 144 8.92 -25.06 4.38
CA SER A 144 8.86 -26.49 4.71
C SER A 144 7.57 -27.20 4.26
N LYS A 145 6.65 -26.51 3.62
CA LYS A 145 5.29 -27.02 3.31
C LYS A 145 5.16 -27.69 1.93
N GLY A 146 6.24 -28.21 1.36
CA GLY A 146 6.20 -28.89 0.05
C GLY A 146 6.08 -27.93 -1.13
N SER A 147 5.60 -28.40 -2.27
CA SER A 147 5.53 -27.59 -3.50
C SER A 147 4.36 -26.61 -3.47
N TYR A 148 4.60 -25.34 -3.17
CA TYR A 148 3.59 -24.27 -3.24
C TYR A 148 3.30 -23.81 -4.69
N MET A 149 4.20 -24.15 -5.63
CA MET A 149 4.06 -23.81 -7.06
C MET A 149 3.19 -24.81 -7.85
N LYS A 150 2.47 -25.70 -7.17
CA LYS A 150 1.52 -26.57 -7.86
C LYS A 150 0.46 -25.74 -8.59
N LYS A 151 0.30 -25.99 -9.88
CA LYS A 151 -0.77 -25.39 -10.68
C LYS A 151 -2.12 -25.68 -10.02
N THR A 152 -2.85 -24.63 -9.67
CA THR A 152 -4.24 -24.75 -9.28
C THR A 152 -5.12 -24.50 -10.49
N LYS A 153 -6.18 -25.30 -10.65
CA LYS A 153 -7.21 -25.10 -11.68
C LYS A 153 -8.35 -24.19 -11.19
N LYS A 154 -8.27 -23.72 -9.94
CA LYS A 154 -9.30 -22.83 -9.38
C LYS A 154 -9.05 -21.42 -9.89
N GLU A 155 -9.96 -20.94 -10.71
CA GLU A 155 -10.08 -19.54 -11.06
C GLU A 155 -10.76 -18.80 -9.89
N LYS A 156 -10.29 -17.61 -9.61
CA LYS A 156 -10.92 -16.71 -8.64
C LYS A 156 -11.68 -15.65 -9.41
N GLU A 157 -12.95 -15.53 -9.12
CA GLU A 157 -13.72 -14.39 -9.62
C GLU A 157 -13.24 -13.09 -8.96
N ILE A 158 -13.12 -12.06 -9.78
CA ILE A 158 -12.78 -10.72 -9.30
C ILE A 158 -14.10 -9.95 -9.15
N PRO A 159 -14.43 -9.43 -7.96
CA PRO A 159 -15.63 -8.63 -7.76
C PRO A 159 -15.66 -7.41 -8.68
N GLN A 160 -16.83 -7.09 -9.24
CA GLN A 160 -17.01 -5.96 -10.16
C GLN A 160 -16.53 -4.62 -9.57
N ILE A 161 -16.71 -4.42 -8.26
CA ILE A 161 -16.22 -3.23 -7.58
C ILE A 161 -14.68 -3.12 -7.63
N ASN A 162 -13.96 -4.25 -7.59
CA ASN A 162 -12.51 -4.27 -7.67
C ASN A 162 -12.04 -3.95 -9.11
N LEU A 163 -12.74 -4.45 -10.12
CA LEU A 163 -12.49 -4.10 -11.52
C LEU A 163 -12.75 -2.61 -11.78
N TRP A 164 -13.79 -2.06 -11.18
CA TRP A 164 -14.09 -0.63 -11.27
C TRP A 164 -12.97 0.23 -10.67
N TYR A 165 -12.41 -0.15 -9.51
CA TYR A 165 -11.26 0.56 -8.95
C TYR A 165 -9.98 0.37 -9.78
N LEU A 166 -9.77 -0.80 -10.37
CA LEU A 166 -8.67 -1.03 -11.30
C LEU A 166 -8.77 -0.08 -12.51
N ASP A 167 -9.96 0.08 -13.09
CA ASP A 167 -10.19 1.02 -14.19
C ASP A 167 -9.95 2.48 -13.75
N LYS A 168 -10.35 2.83 -12.53
CA LYS A 168 -10.04 4.15 -11.95
C LYS A 168 -8.54 4.39 -11.79
N ILE A 169 -7.79 3.41 -11.30
CA ILE A 169 -6.32 3.50 -11.21
C ILE A 169 -5.73 3.71 -12.60
N ARG A 170 -6.15 2.91 -13.58
CA ARG A 170 -5.69 3.04 -14.97
C ARG A 170 -5.95 4.41 -15.57
N LYS A 171 -7.04 5.07 -15.19
CA LYS A 171 -7.39 6.42 -15.66
C LYS A 171 -6.60 7.54 -14.98
N LEU A 172 -5.97 7.26 -13.85
CA LEU A 172 -5.08 8.21 -13.18
C LEU A 172 -3.66 8.18 -13.77
N CYS A 173 -3.25 7.02 -14.32
CA CYS A 173 -1.98 6.82 -15.03
C CYS A 173 -2.10 7.28 -16.48
#